data_5e9f549cfd52fa2e1e99e03e37a37406
#
_entry.id   5e9f549cfd52fa2e1e99e03e37a37406
#
_cell.length_a   1.000
_cell.length_b   1.000
_cell.length_c   1.000
_cell.angle_alpha   90.00
_cell.angle_beta   90.00
_cell.angle_gamma   90.00
#
_symmetry.space_group_name_H-M   'P 1'
#
loop_
_entity.id
_entity.type
_entity.pdbx_description
1 polymer ?
#
loop_
_entity_poly.entity_id
_entity_poly.type
_entity_poly.pdbx_seq_one_letter_code
_entity_poly.pdbx_strand_id
1 'polypeptide(L)'
;MQQEYKSDILSFFPLEEARPTQKAVLLEIDKAFHEGKKFVILEAPVGSGKSPVAMTFGRKFQDSHIITPQKSLQNQYYEDFSEDTVLMKGRNAYPCTRNKSRKIYMKVINDIKKGQVKQPGQGEDNCANAPCRNSETVYKMCVEAQGPCPYTAAIEVAQEHHTVIHNVHSFIFQTNFGEKFQKRRLLVIDEAHMIESIIRDFITKKVTLKGLVEAIDTPGDPSIDKWCDFFMTDRFLPEVSASEKAMKEVDENYLTERDKYLEQILAFKEKAEYYGEAFTVKRTPNYLGGRCINTVFEFIPHSVGSAPTRLMFDYGEHVLLMSGTIYDKNMYCRSIGIKPEDAYFIRIPSSFPVKSRPIILKPEYQVDTSFANWNDNFKEMVEKINKILNIFHDVKGLIHVPSYQAAEEIASWLPPGRVIWHDKSNVQEKLSEFYASKEPKVFLSPVCQQGVDFKYDRSRFQIVLRIPYLNTSDEFVNFKVKNDFNWYNYQALITFGQQIGRVNRAEDDFGVTFLMDSRFNKFIANNSSKLPKWLKDAFVYK
;
A
#
# COMPACT_ATOMS: atom_id res chain seq x y z
N MET A 1 10.59 3.45 -46.17
CA MET A 1 9.17 3.44 -45.78
C MET A 1 9.08 2.75 -44.41
N GLN A 2 8.85 3.47 -43.35
CA GLN A 2 8.53 2.83 -42.05
C GLN A 2 7.17 2.15 -42.26
N GLN A 3 7.14 0.83 -42.10
CA GLN A 3 5.88 0.08 -42.08
C GLN A 3 5.02 0.64 -40.96
N GLU A 4 3.81 1.10 -41.26
CA GLU A 4 2.88 1.62 -40.28
C GLU A 4 2.57 0.51 -39.25
N TYR A 5 2.90 0.74 -37.99
CA TYR A 5 2.65 -0.24 -36.93
C TYR A 5 1.14 -0.50 -36.78
N LYS A 6 0.73 -1.72 -37.08
CA LYS A 6 -0.67 -2.17 -36.90
C LYS A 6 -0.76 -3.03 -35.65
N SER A 7 -1.35 -2.50 -34.59
CA SER A 7 -1.53 -3.19 -33.31
C SER A 7 -2.57 -4.31 -33.43
N ASP A 8 -2.27 -5.47 -32.86
CA ASP A 8 -3.15 -6.61 -32.66
C ASP A 8 -3.71 -6.71 -31.24
N ILE A 9 -3.39 -5.72 -30.38
CA ILE A 9 -3.63 -5.75 -28.93
C ILE A 9 -5.08 -6.07 -28.55
N LEU A 10 -6.06 -5.63 -29.33
CA LEU A 10 -7.48 -5.81 -29.03
C LEU A 10 -7.90 -7.29 -29.09
N SER A 11 -7.19 -8.15 -29.82
CA SER A 11 -7.46 -9.59 -29.86
C SER A 11 -7.16 -10.32 -28.54
N PHE A 12 -6.36 -9.69 -27.67
CA PHE A 12 -5.98 -10.23 -26.36
C PHE A 12 -6.89 -9.75 -25.21
N PHE A 13 -7.93 -8.94 -25.51
CA PHE A 13 -8.80 -8.41 -24.46
C PHE A 13 -9.55 -9.55 -23.73
N PRO A 14 -9.55 -9.58 -22.38
CA PRO A 14 -10.01 -10.74 -21.62
C PRO A 14 -11.53 -10.89 -21.50
N LEU A 15 -12.30 -9.84 -21.85
CA LEU A 15 -13.77 -9.82 -21.79
C LEU A 15 -14.35 -9.77 -23.22
N GLU A 16 -15.68 -9.90 -23.35
CA GLU A 16 -16.36 -9.91 -24.65
C GLU A 16 -16.06 -8.68 -25.49
N GLU A 17 -16.14 -7.49 -24.89
CA GLU A 17 -15.89 -6.24 -25.60
C GLU A 17 -15.19 -5.18 -24.75
N ALA A 18 -14.15 -4.55 -25.30
CA ALA A 18 -13.49 -3.40 -24.67
C ALA A 18 -14.31 -2.11 -24.90
N ARG A 19 -14.50 -1.34 -23.84
CA ARG A 19 -15.12 -0.01 -23.93
C ARG A 19 -14.31 0.90 -24.86
N PRO A 20 -14.90 1.92 -25.49
CA PRO A 20 -14.17 2.83 -26.39
C PRO A 20 -12.90 3.45 -25.77
N THR A 21 -12.98 3.87 -24.50
CA THR A 21 -11.84 4.41 -23.75
C THR A 21 -10.75 3.36 -23.51
N GLN A 22 -11.12 2.10 -23.25
CA GLN A 22 -10.17 0.99 -23.09
C GLN A 22 -9.50 0.66 -24.42
N LYS A 23 -10.26 0.61 -25.55
CA LYS A 23 -9.69 0.39 -26.89
C LYS A 23 -8.62 1.44 -27.20
N ALA A 24 -8.91 2.73 -26.96
CA ALA A 24 -7.95 3.81 -27.20
C ALA A 24 -6.69 3.67 -26.33
N VAL A 25 -6.86 3.39 -25.03
CA VAL A 25 -5.73 3.21 -24.09
C VAL A 25 -4.87 2.01 -24.44
N LEU A 26 -5.48 0.88 -24.80
CA LEU A 26 -4.74 -0.32 -25.21
C LEU A 26 -3.86 -0.06 -26.43
N LEU A 27 -4.40 0.60 -27.45
CA LEU A 27 -3.64 0.97 -28.65
C LEU A 27 -2.51 1.94 -28.34
N GLU A 28 -2.74 2.91 -27.46
CA GLU A 28 -1.75 3.93 -27.08
C GLU A 28 -0.60 3.33 -26.25
N ILE A 29 -0.90 2.46 -25.28
CA ILE A 29 0.12 1.74 -24.49
C ILE A 29 0.93 0.82 -25.40
N ASP A 30 0.27 0.06 -26.28
CA ASP A 30 0.92 -0.88 -27.19
C ASP A 30 1.89 -0.16 -28.16
N LYS A 31 1.45 0.97 -28.68
CA LYS A 31 2.29 1.84 -29.50
C LYS A 31 3.50 2.35 -28.71
N ALA A 32 3.32 2.82 -27.48
CA ALA A 32 4.42 3.32 -26.66
C ALA A 32 5.47 2.23 -26.37
N PHE A 33 5.05 1.01 -26.08
CA PHE A 33 5.96 -0.13 -25.91
C PHE A 33 6.67 -0.50 -27.22
N HIS A 34 5.96 -0.49 -28.34
CA HIS A 34 6.56 -0.73 -29.65
C HIS A 34 7.62 0.35 -30.02
N GLU A 35 7.41 1.61 -29.64
CA GLU A 35 8.35 2.71 -29.80
C GLU A 35 9.53 2.68 -28.81
N GLY A 36 9.66 1.61 -28.01
CA GLY A 36 10.78 1.37 -27.10
C GLY A 36 10.68 2.08 -25.74
N LYS A 37 9.51 2.59 -25.35
CA LYS A 37 9.32 3.11 -24.00
C LYS A 37 9.32 1.96 -22.99
N LYS A 38 10.25 2.01 -22.03
CA LYS A 38 10.26 1.03 -20.91
C LYS A 38 9.10 1.26 -19.95
N PHE A 39 8.83 2.54 -19.63
CA PHE A 39 7.82 2.92 -18.63
C PHE A 39 6.59 3.55 -19.29
N VAL A 40 5.42 2.97 -19.01
CA VAL A 40 4.12 3.58 -19.34
C VAL A 40 3.35 3.79 -18.02
N ILE A 41 2.92 5.02 -17.78
CA ILE A 41 2.15 5.42 -16.62
C ILE A 41 0.71 5.70 -17.06
N LEU A 42 -0.23 4.90 -16.56
CA LEU A 42 -1.66 5.06 -16.82
C LEU A 42 -2.38 5.64 -15.60
N GLU A 43 -2.80 6.90 -15.70
CA GLU A 43 -3.75 7.48 -14.76
C GLU A 43 -5.18 7.22 -15.24
N ALA A 44 -5.86 6.32 -14.54
CA ALA A 44 -7.19 5.86 -14.89
C ALA A 44 -8.10 5.85 -13.66
N PRO A 45 -9.20 6.63 -13.67
CA PRO A 45 -10.13 6.72 -12.54
C PRO A 45 -10.68 5.36 -12.11
N VAL A 46 -11.29 5.31 -10.93
CA VAL A 46 -12.04 4.13 -10.45
C VAL A 46 -13.11 3.77 -11.47
N GLY A 47 -13.33 2.47 -11.68
CA GLY A 47 -14.33 1.97 -12.63
C GLY A 47 -13.92 2.02 -14.10
N SER A 48 -12.76 2.56 -14.46
CA SER A 48 -12.26 2.61 -15.84
C SER A 48 -11.85 1.25 -16.42
N GLY A 49 -11.78 0.19 -15.59
CA GLY A 49 -11.38 -1.15 -16.03
C GLY A 49 -9.87 -1.31 -16.22
N LYS A 50 -9.06 -0.87 -15.25
CA LYS A 50 -7.60 -1.06 -15.22
C LYS A 50 -7.20 -2.54 -15.27
N SER A 51 -7.89 -3.41 -14.54
CA SER A 51 -7.55 -4.83 -14.47
C SER A 51 -7.67 -5.56 -15.82
N PRO A 52 -8.76 -5.39 -16.61
CA PRO A 52 -8.79 -5.90 -17.99
C PRO A 52 -7.68 -5.33 -18.89
N VAL A 53 -7.28 -4.07 -18.73
CA VAL A 53 -6.15 -3.49 -19.47
C VAL A 53 -4.86 -4.22 -19.11
N ALA A 54 -4.57 -4.43 -17.82
CA ALA A 54 -3.41 -5.19 -17.36
C ALA A 54 -3.38 -6.61 -17.95
N MET A 55 -4.53 -7.30 -17.89
CA MET A 55 -4.66 -8.67 -18.38
C MET A 55 -4.52 -8.78 -19.90
N THR A 56 -4.94 -7.77 -20.66
CA THR A 56 -4.72 -7.72 -22.11
C THR A 56 -3.23 -7.81 -22.43
N PHE A 57 -2.41 -7.03 -21.75
CA PHE A 57 -0.95 -7.11 -21.92
C PHE A 57 -0.37 -8.40 -21.34
N GLY A 58 -0.90 -8.93 -20.25
CA GLY A 58 -0.53 -10.24 -19.73
C GLY A 58 -0.72 -11.34 -20.78
N ARG A 59 -1.86 -11.38 -21.46
CA ARG A 59 -2.16 -12.30 -22.56
C ARG A 59 -1.27 -12.07 -23.79
N LYS A 60 -1.00 -10.81 -24.16
CA LYS A 60 -0.14 -10.50 -25.31
C LYS A 60 1.31 -10.94 -25.09
N PHE A 61 1.87 -10.63 -23.94
CA PHE A 61 3.28 -10.92 -23.67
C PHE A 61 3.53 -12.39 -23.28
N GLN A 62 2.54 -13.08 -22.72
CA GLN A 62 2.65 -14.47 -22.25
C GLN A 62 3.82 -14.72 -21.30
N ASP A 63 4.28 -13.67 -20.62
CA ASP A 63 5.39 -13.69 -19.66
C ASP A 63 5.32 -12.41 -18.82
N SER A 64 4.56 -12.46 -17.71
CA SER A 64 4.25 -11.26 -16.95
C SER A 64 4.16 -11.44 -15.44
N HIS A 65 4.55 -10.41 -14.72
CA HIS A 65 4.27 -10.20 -13.31
C HIS A 65 3.22 -9.09 -13.16
N ILE A 66 2.17 -9.34 -12.39
CA ILE A 66 1.20 -8.33 -11.94
C ILE A 66 1.34 -8.16 -10.45
N ILE A 67 1.66 -6.95 -10.01
CA ILE A 67 1.91 -6.64 -8.60
C ILE A 67 0.82 -5.72 -8.09
N THR A 68 0.27 -6.05 -6.92
CA THR A 68 -0.66 -5.19 -6.20
C THR A 68 -0.26 -5.05 -4.74
N PRO A 69 -0.44 -3.88 -4.11
CA PRO A 69 -0.15 -3.71 -2.69
C PRO A 69 -1.23 -4.33 -1.78
N GLN A 70 -2.45 -4.51 -2.27
CA GLN A 70 -3.61 -4.92 -1.48
C GLN A 70 -3.97 -6.39 -1.74
N LYS A 71 -4.15 -7.17 -0.66
CA LYS A 71 -4.57 -8.58 -0.75
C LYS A 71 -5.97 -8.75 -1.37
N SER A 72 -6.88 -7.80 -1.13
CA SER A 72 -8.22 -7.80 -1.72
C SER A 72 -8.16 -7.67 -3.24
N LEU A 73 -7.34 -6.74 -3.76
CA LEU A 73 -7.15 -6.53 -5.18
C LEU A 73 -6.44 -7.73 -5.83
N GLN A 74 -5.47 -8.34 -5.13
CA GLN A 74 -4.82 -9.58 -5.55
C GLN A 74 -5.84 -10.73 -5.74
N ASN A 75 -6.75 -10.91 -4.78
CA ASN A 75 -7.82 -11.92 -4.88
C ASN A 75 -8.78 -11.59 -6.02
N GLN A 76 -9.16 -10.30 -6.20
CA GLN A 76 -10.05 -9.89 -7.27
C GLN A 76 -9.46 -10.19 -8.66
N TYR A 77 -8.19 -9.89 -8.91
CA TYR A 77 -7.53 -10.27 -10.17
C TYR A 77 -7.62 -11.76 -10.44
N TYR A 78 -7.41 -12.58 -9.40
CA TYR A 78 -7.49 -14.02 -9.54
C TYR A 78 -8.95 -14.50 -9.77
N GLU A 79 -9.92 -13.95 -9.05
CA GLU A 79 -11.35 -14.29 -9.20
C GLU A 79 -11.86 -13.91 -10.60
N ASP A 80 -11.47 -12.73 -11.10
CA ASP A 80 -11.91 -12.24 -12.41
C ASP A 80 -11.20 -12.94 -13.59
N PHE A 81 -9.95 -13.46 -13.40
CA PHE A 81 -9.09 -13.98 -14.47
C PHE A 81 -8.35 -15.26 -14.09
N SER A 82 -9.02 -16.18 -13.39
CA SER A 82 -8.43 -17.43 -12.87
C SER A 82 -7.91 -18.38 -13.94
N GLU A 83 -8.42 -18.28 -15.18
CA GLU A 83 -7.96 -19.10 -16.31
C GLU A 83 -6.60 -18.65 -16.85
N ASP A 84 -6.28 -17.36 -16.70
CA ASP A 84 -5.06 -16.74 -17.25
C ASP A 84 -3.97 -16.49 -16.20
N THR A 85 -4.27 -16.72 -14.92
CA THR A 85 -3.41 -16.24 -13.84
C THR A 85 -3.21 -17.28 -12.73
N VAL A 86 -2.09 -17.15 -12.05
CA VAL A 86 -1.81 -17.83 -10.78
C VAL A 86 -1.50 -16.82 -9.70
N LEU A 87 -1.93 -17.15 -8.48
CA LEU A 87 -1.83 -16.26 -7.32
C LEU A 87 -0.68 -16.66 -6.41
N MET A 88 0.34 -15.80 -6.30
CA MET A 88 1.46 -16.00 -5.38
C MET A 88 1.31 -15.11 -4.15
N LYS A 89 1.05 -15.72 -2.99
CA LYS A 89 0.89 -15.05 -1.70
C LYS A 89 2.18 -15.16 -0.85
N GLY A 90 2.22 -14.44 0.26
CA GLY A 90 3.29 -14.59 1.26
C GLY A 90 3.17 -15.92 2.03
N ARG A 91 4.26 -16.36 2.65
CA ARG A 91 4.37 -17.64 3.38
C ARG A 91 3.26 -17.90 4.40
N ASN A 92 2.78 -16.86 5.07
CA ASN A 92 1.72 -16.96 6.07
C ASN A 92 0.34 -17.35 5.49
N ALA A 93 0.17 -17.26 4.17
CA ALA A 93 -1.07 -17.66 3.52
C ALA A 93 -1.13 -19.17 3.20
N TYR A 94 -0.03 -19.90 3.39
CA TYR A 94 0.04 -21.33 3.09
C TYR A 94 0.07 -22.15 4.38
N PRO A 95 -0.82 -23.17 4.51
CA PRO A 95 -0.84 -24.02 5.69
C PRO A 95 0.43 -24.87 5.77
N CYS A 96 0.97 -25.06 6.98
CA CYS A 96 2.03 -26.04 7.21
C CYS A 96 1.41 -27.45 7.20
N THR A 97 1.87 -28.31 6.31
CA THR A 97 1.42 -29.70 6.21
C THR A 97 2.27 -30.70 6.98
N ARG A 98 3.32 -30.23 7.68
CA ARG A 98 4.12 -31.04 8.56
C ARG A 98 3.21 -31.73 9.59
N ASN A 99 3.39 -33.04 9.80
CA ASN A 99 2.58 -33.84 10.71
C ASN A 99 1.08 -33.98 10.34
N LYS A 100 0.69 -33.56 9.12
CA LYS A 100 -0.67 -33.82 8.61
C LYS A 100 -0.70 -35.15 7.86
N SER A 101 -1.89 -35.76 7.77
CA SER A 101 -2.04 -37.00 6.97
C SER A 101 -1.74 -36.75 5.49
N ARG A 102 -1.25 -37.78 4.79
CA ARG A 102 -0.98 -37.72 3.34
C ARG A 102 -2.21 -37.28 2.53
N LYS A 103 -3.42 -37.64 2.98
CA LYS A 103 -4.67 -37.21 2.35
C LYS A 103 -4.86 -35.68 2.41
N ILE A 104 -4.57 -35.06 3.58
CA ILE A 104 -4.64 -33.60 3.77
C ILE A 104 -3.57 -32.91 2.93
N TYR A 105 -2.32 -33.43 2.96
CA TYR A 105 -1.22 -32.92 2.14
C TYR A 105 -1.60 -32.91 0.65
N MET A 106 -2.03 -34.06 0.10
CA MET A 106 -2.41 -34.16 -1.32
C MET A 106 -3.56 -33.24 -1.70
N LYS A 107 -4.52 -33.04 -0.81
CA LYS A 107 -5.61 -32.08 -1.03
C LYS A 107 -5.06 -30.65 -1.15
N VAL A 108 -4.22 -30.22 -0.21
CA VAL A 108 -3.61 -28.87 -0.21
C VAL A 108 -2.77 -28.63 -1.47
N ILE A 109 -1.94 -29.60 -1.86
CA ILE A 109 -1.11 -29.50 -3.07
C ILE A 109 -1.98 -29.44 -4.34
N ASN A 110 -3.04 -30.24 -4.42
CA ASN A 110 -3.94 -30.20 -5.56
C ASN A 110 -4.72 -28.87 -5.65
N ASP A 111 -5.13 -28.32 -4.51
CA ASP A 111 -5.77 -26.99 -4.47
C ASP A 111 -4.79 -25.90 -4.94
N ILE A 112 -3.52 -25.96 -4.52
CA ILE A 112 -2.45 -25.04 -4.98
C ILE A 112 -2.22 -25.16 -6.50
N LYS A 113 -2.12 -26.36 -7.02
CA LYS A 113 -1.96 -26.59 -8.47
C LYS A 113 -3.12 -26.03 -9.30
N LYS A 114 -4.30 -25.91 -8.70
CA LYS A 114 -5.47 -25.26 -9.30
C LYS A 114 -5.53 -23.76 -9.01
N GLY A 115 -4.47 -23.16 -8.42
CA GLY A 115 -4.43 -21.75 -8.04
C GLY A 115 -5.24 -21.40 -6.78
N GLN A 116 -5.86 -22.38 -6.12
CA GLN A 116 -6.71 -22.17 -4.95
C GLN A 116 -5.85 -22.18 -3.68
N VAL A 117 -5.62 -21.02 -3.07
CA VAL A 117 -4.86 -20.89 -1.81
C VAL A 117 -5.85 -20.63 -0.67
N LYS A 118 -6.19 -21.68 0.07
CA LYS A 118 -6.97 -21.53 1.30
C LYS A 118 -6.05 -21.10 2.44
N GLN A 119 -6.32 -19.92 3.01
CA GLN A 119 -5.53 -19.43 4.15
C GLN A 119 -5.73 -20.32 5.39
N PRO A 120 -4.67 -20.57 6.18
CA PRO A 120 -4.79 -21.20 7.49
C PRO A 120 -5.75 -20.43 8.40
N GLY A 121 -6.55 -21.17 9.18
CA GLY A 121 -7.39 -20.56 10.21
C GLY A 121 -6.58 -19.89 11.33
N GLN A 122 -7.26 -19.09 12.16
CA GLN A 122 -6.63 -18.47 13.31
C GLN A 122 -6.13 -19.55 14.27
N GLY A 123 -4.83 -19.53 14.60
CA GLY A 123 -4.19 -20.56 15.45
C GLY A 123 -3.69 -21.80 14.71
N GLU A 124 -3.90 -21.92 13.38
CA GLU A 124 -3.34 -23.01 12.60
C GLU A 124 -1.87 -22.71 12.20
N ASP A 125 -1.06 -23.78 12.17
CA ASP A 125 0.32 -23.70 11.69
C ASP A 125 0.37 -23.28 10.22
N ASN A 126 1.23 -22.31 9.93
CA ASN A 126 1.48 -21.84 8.57
C ASN A 126 2.96 -21.93 8.19
N CYS A 127 3.27 -21.81 6.90
CA CYS A 127 4.65 -21.91 6.41
C CYS A 127 5.58 -20.78 6.88
N ALA A 128 5.07 -19.66 7.43
CA ALA A 128 5.89 -18.59 7.97
C ALA A 128 6.40 -18.91 9.39
N ASN A 129 5.63 -19.66 10.19
CA ASN A 129 5.96 -20.03 11.56
C ASN A 129 6.50 -21.46 11.68
N ALA A 130 6.64 -22.17 10.55
CA ALA A 130 7.10 -23.55 10.52
C ALA A 130 8.57 -23.66 10.94
N PRO A 131 8.96 -24.72 11.70
CA PRO A 131 10.34 -24.94 12.14
C PRO A 131 11.38 -25.00 11.01
N CYS A 132 10.97 -25.45 9.82
CA CYS A 132 11.81 -25.51 8.62
C CYS A 132 12.24 -24.12 8.09
N ARG A 133 11.66 -23.03 8.58
CA ARG A 133 12.06 -21.67 8.21
C ARG A 133 13.51 -21.36 8.65
N ASN A 134 13.89 -21.86 9.81
CA ASN A 134 15.17 -21.54 10.45
C ASN A 134 16.16 -22.71 10.42
N SER A 135 15.84 -23.80 9.71
CA SER A 135 16.69 -24.99 9.63
C SER A 135 16.52 -25.70 8.30
N GLU A 136 17.58 -25.69 7.50
CA GLU A 136 17.62 -26.39 6.22
C GLU A 136 17.48 -27.90 6.40
N THR A 137 18.06 -28.45 7.47
CA THR A 137 17.93 -29.87 7.82
C THR A 137 16.48 -30.25 8.05
N VAL A 138 15.73 -29.46 8.84
CA VAL A 138 14.31 -29.69 9.07
C VAL A 138 13.49 -29.56 7.79
N TYR A 139 13.87 -28.64 6.90
CA TYR A 139 13.24 -28.50 5.59
C TYR A 139 13.45 -29.77 4.73
N LYS A 140 14.71 -30.25 4.60
CA LYS A 140 15.03 -31.47 3.86
C LYS A 140 14.25 -32.67 4.38
N MET A 141 14.24 -32.87 5.70
CA MET A 141 13.45 -33.96 6.32
C MET A 141 11.95 -33.86 6.01
N CYS A 142 11.37 -32.66 6.01
CA CYS A 142 9.95 -32.49 5.64
C CYS A 142 9.70 -32.84 4.17
N VAL A 143 10.58 -32.41 3.27
CA VAL A 143 10.45 -32.69 1.83
C VAL A 143 10.59 -34.19 1.53
N GLU A 144 11.56 -34.86 2.17
CA GLU A 144 11.75 -36.31 2.04
C GLU A 144 10.53 -37.10 2.55
N ALA A 145 9.93 -36.67 3.67
CA ALA A 145 8.81 -37.37 4.29
C ALA A 145 7.47 -37.19 3.56
N GLN A 146 7.21 -36.02 2.97
CA GLN A 146 5.88 -35.67 2.42
C GLN A 146 5.90 -35.11 1.00
N GLY A 147 7.06 -34.67 0.49
CA GLY A 147 7.20 -33.89 -0.74
C GLY A 147 7.31 -32.38 -0.47
N PRO A 148 7.31 -31.52 -1.53
CA PRO A 148 7.50 -30.09 -1.40
C PRO A 148 6.44 -29.45 -0.49
N CYS A 149 6.85 -28.49 0.35
CA CYS A 149 5.90 -27.80 1.20
C CYS A 149 4.91 -26.96 0.36
N PRO A 150 3.69 -26.68 0.86
CA PRO A 150 2.68 -25.93 0.11
C PRO A 150 3.17 -24.60 -0.47
N TYR A 151 4.03 -23.87 0.27
CA TYR A 151 4.61 -22.64 -0.21
C TYR A 151 5.60 -22.87 -1.37
N THR A 152 6.45 -23.90 -1.28
CA THR A 152 7.40 -24.23 -2.36
C THR A 152 6.66 -24.73 -3.60
N ALA A 153 5.65 -25.58 -3.44
CA ALA A 153 4.82 -26.03 -4.56
C ALA A 153 4.11 -24.86 -5.26
N ALA A 154 3.67 -23.86 -4.51
CA ALA A 154 3.06 -22.66 -5.10
C ALA A 154 4.09 -21.82 -5.90
N ILE A 155 5.35 -21.77 -5.45
CA ILE A 155 6.43 -21.11 -6.20
C ILE A 155 6.66 -21.85 -7.53
N GLU A 156 6.78 -23.17 -7.50
CA GLU A 156 6.99 -23.99 -8.70
C GLU A 156 5.88 -23.76 -9.73
N VAL A 157 4.61 -23.83 -9.30
CA VAL A 157 3.45 -23.52 -10.17
C VAL A 157 3.53 -22.11 -10.74
N ALA A 158 3.91 -21.11 -9.92
CA ALA A 158 3.99 -19.74 -10.36
C ALA A 158 5.17 -19.47 -11.32
N GLN A 159 6.28 -20.20 -11.17
CA GLN A 159 7.44 -20.07 -12.08
C GLN A 159 7.09 -20.56 -13.50
N GLU A 160 6.28 -21.58 -13.62
CA GLU A 160 5.88 -22.17 -14.90
C GLU A 160 4.71 -21.43 -15.58
N HIS A 161 4.02 -20.56 -14.84
CA HIS A 161 2.82 -19.89 -15.36
C HIS A 161 3.14 -18.59 -16.09
N HIS A 162 2.41 -18.29 -17.17
CA HIS A 162 2.60 -17.10 -18.01
C HIS A 162 2.35 -15.77 -17.28
N THR A 163 1.34 -15.70 -16.42
CA THR A 163 0.98 -14.49 -15.68
C THR A 163 0.84 -14.80 -14.20
N VAL A 164 1.67 -14.16 -13.38
CA VAL A 164 1.69 -14.35 -11.92
C VAL A 164 1.26 -13.09 -11.21
N ILE A 165 0.27 -13.22 -10.33
CA ILE A 165 -0.20 -12.11 -9.49
C ILE A 165 0.50 -12.17 -8.14
N HIS A 166 1.18 -11.09 -7.76
CA HIS A 166 1.94 -10.98 -6.51
C HIS A 166 1.40 -9.90 -5.59
N ASN A 167 1.55 -10.12 -4.29
CA ASN A 167 1.60 -9.00 -3.36
C ASN A 167 2.99 -8.34 -3.43
N VAL A 168 3.06 -7.02 -3.38
CA VAL A 168 4.30 -6.26 -3.57
C VAL A 168 5.43 -6.68 -2.61
N HIS A 169 5.15 -6.84 -1.32
CA HIS A 169 6.16 -7.25 -0.34
C HIS A 169 6.68 -8.66 -0.61
N SER A 170 5.77 -9.58 -0.95
CA SER A 170 6.12 -10.95 -1.32
C SER A 170 6.97 -10.97 -2.58
N PHE A 171 6.64 -10.16 -3.59
CA PHE A 171 7.40 -10.04 -4.82
C PHE A 171 8.84 -9.59 -4.54
N ILE A 172 9.02 -8.47 -3.82
CA ILE A 172 10.35 -7.95 -3.50
C ILE A 172 11.20 -8.99 -2.77
N PHE A 173 10.63 -9.71 -1.79
CA PHE A 173 11.36 -10.75 -1.08
C PHE A 173 11.72 -11.94 -1.95
N GLN A 174 10.79 -12.41 -2.78
CA GLN A 174 10.99 -13.61 -3.61
C GLN A 174 11.95 -13.37 -4.76
N THR A 175 11.99 -12.15 -5.30
CA THR A 175 12.89 -11.77 -6.39
C THR A 175 14.30 -11.43 -5.90
N ASN A 176 14.42 -10.58 -4.87
CA ASN A 176 15.72 -10.02 -4.49
C ASN A 176 16.48 -10.83 -3.43
N PHE A 177 15.78 -11.58 -2.58
CA PHE A 177 16.41 -12.34 -1.49
C PHE A 177 16.17 -13.84 -1.62
N GLY A 178 15.13 -14.23 -2.28
CA GLY A 178 14.80 -15.64 -2.51
C GLY A 178 15.24 -16.16 -3.87
N GLU A 179 15.54 -15.28 -4.81
CA GLU A 179 15.92 -15.57 -6.19
C GLU A 179 14.94 -16.56 -6.88
N LYS A 180 13.65 -16.49 -6.48
CA LYS A 180 12.63 -17.44 -6.96
C LYS A 180 11.98 -17.02 -8.28
N PHE A 181 11.98 -15.72 -8.59
CA PHE A 181 11.40 -15.21 -9.82
C PHE A 181 12.41 -14.38 -10.59
N GLN A 182 12.49 -14.62 -11.87
CA GLN A 182 13.36 -13.94 -12.81
C GLN A 182 12.65 -12.76 -13.47
N LYS A 183 13.39 -11.95 -14.20
CA LYS A 183 12.87 -10.90 -15.05
C LYS A 183 11.93 -11.49 -16.10
N ARG A 184 10.80 -10.82 -16.34
CA ARG A 184 9.80 -11.15 -17.35
C ARG A 184 9.64 -10.02 -18.38
N ARG A 185 8.97 -10.30 -19.49
CA ARG A 185 8.72 -9.31 -20.55
C ARG A 185 7.86 -8.16 -20.07
N LEU A 186 6.90 -8.41 -19.17
CA LEU A 186 5.99 -7.39 -18.65
C LEU A 186 5.97 -7.40 -17.12
N LEU A 187 6.05 -6.20 -16.55
CA LEU A 187 5.75 -5.92 -15.16
C LEU A 187 4.59 -4.92 -15.09
N VAL A 188 3.47 -5.32 -14.52
CA VAL A 188 2.36 -4.43 -14.21
C VAL A 188 2.33 -4.13 -12.72
N ILE A 189 2.20 -2.86 -12.35
CA ILE A 189 2.03 -2.45 -10.95
C ILE A 189 0.72 -1.65 -10.85
N ASP A 190 -0.28 -2.27 -10.22
CA ASP A 190 -1.54 -1.58 -9.92
C ASP A 190 -1.45 -0.86 -8.57
N GLU A 191 -2.23 0.20 -8.40
CA GLU A 191 -2.13 1.19 -7.32
C GLU A 191 -0.71 1.78 -7.19
N ALA A 192 -0.12 2.09 -8.33
CA ALA A 192 1.28 2.50 -8.46
C ALA A 192 1.65 3.79 -7.68
N HIS A 193 0.66 4.61 -7.28
CA HIS A 193 0.87 5.76 -6.39
C HIS A 193 1.46 5.37 -5.02
N MET A 194 1.36 4.09 -4.63
CA MET A 194 1.90 3.58 -3.35
C MET A 194 3.38 3.19 -3.41
N ILE A 195 4.00 3.12 -4.59
CA ILE A 195 5.37 2.59 -4.75
C ILE A 195 6.36 3.33 -3.84
N GLU A 196 6.33 4.66 -3.81
CA GLU A 196 7.26 5.45 -3.01
C GLU A 196 7.19 5.08 -1.52
N SER A 197 5.98 5.04 -0.95
CA SER A 197 5.80 4.71 0.46
C SER A 197 6.21 3.27 0.78
N ILE A 198 5.82 2.33 -0.06
CA ILE A 198 6.15 0.91 0.11
C ILE A 198 7.67 0.68 0.06
N ILE A 199 8.35 1.25 -0.92
CA ILE A 199 9.80 1.12 -1.05
C ILE A 199 10.50 1.81 0.11
N ARG A 200 10.04 3.02 0.52
CA ARG A 200 10.60 3.71 1.69
C ARG A 200 10.48 2.86 2.94
N ASP A 201 9.32 2.30 3.21
CA ASP A 201 9.10 1.41 4.36
C ASP A 201 10.00 0.17 4.29
N PHE A 202 10.17 -0.38 3.08
CA PHE A 202 11.00 -1.56 2.85
C PHE A 202 12.50 -1.30 3.08
N ILE A 203 13.01 -0.15 2.65
CA ILE A 203 14.42 0.24 2.83
C ILE A 203 14.70 0.94 4.16
N THR A 204 13.67 1.37 4.90
CA THR A 204 13.81 1.88 6.27
C THR A 204 14.43 0.81 7.16
N LYS A 205 15.50 1.18 7.86
CA LYS A 205 16.19 0.28 8.78
C LYS A 205 15.78 0.54 10.21
N LYS A 206 15.71 -0.54 10.99
CA LYS A 206 15.35 -0.48 12.41
C LYS A 206 16.43 -1.15 13.23
N VAL A 207 16.90 -0.44 14.24
CA VAL A 207 17.79 -0.96 15.27
C VAL A 207 17.07 -0.86 16.61
N THR A 208 17.03 -1.95 17.34
CA THR A 208 16.34 -2.02 18.64
C THR A 208 17.36 -2.17 19.76
N LEU A 209 17.38 -1.21 20.69
CA LEU A 209 18.22 -1.23 21.88
C LEU A 209 17.40 -1.54 23.12
N LYS A 210 17.94 -2.29 24.08
CA LYS A 210 17.30 -2.57 25.37
C LYS A 210 17.21 -1.30 26.22
N GLY A 211 16.08 -1.11 26.90
CA GLY A 211 15.84 0.02 27.80
C GLY A 211 15.57 1.35 27.11
N LEU A 212 15.57 2.42 27.92
CA LEU A 212 15.36 3.79 27.46
C LEU A 212 16.70 4.40 27.01
N VAL A 213 16.74 4.85 25.79
CA VAL A 213 17.84 5.65 25.23
C VAL A 213 17.33 7.06 24.94
N GLU A 214 17.86 8.05 25.62
CA GLU A 214 17.42 9.43 25.47
C GLU A 214 18.06 10.11 24.26
N ALA A 215 17.45 11.21 23.79
CA ALA A 215 17.93 11.92 22.60
C ALA A 215 19.34 12.53 22.80
N ILE A 216 19.66 12.93 24.04
CA ILE A 216 20.98 13.48 24.38
C ILE A 216 22.11 12.45 24.31
N ASP A 217 21.76 11.15 24.40
CA ASP A 217 22.74 10.06 24.32
C ASP A 217 23.08 9.68 22.87
N THR A 218 22.35 10.23 21.89
CA THR A 218 22.47 9.83 20.48
C THR A 218 23.42 10.72 19.70
N PRO A 219 24.04 10.20 18.61
CA PRO A 219 24.83 11.04 17.71
C PRO A 219 24.00 12.22 17.18
N GLY A 220 24.51 13.45 17.30
CA GLY A 220 23.90 14.64 16.70
C GLY A 220 24.11 14.74 15.18
N ASP A 221 24.93 13.88 14.63
CA ASP A 221 25.32 13.80 13.23
C ASP A 221 24.61 12.63 12.53
N PRO A 222 24.02 12.80 11.33
CA PRO A 222 23.35 11.73 10.60
C PRO A 222 24.30 10.69 9.96
N SER A 223 25.63 10.82 10.15
CA SER A 223 26.60 9.85 9.61
C SER A 223 26.33 8.44 10.10
N ILE A 224 26.25 7.51 9.15
CA ILE A 224 26.02 6.09 9.43
C ILE A 224 27.14 5.51 10.27
N ASP A 225 28.40 5.90 10.03
CA ASP A 225 29.53 5.41 10.84
C ASP A 225 29.40 5.81 12.30
N LYS A 226 29.05 7.06 12.59
CA LYS A 226 28.80 7.50 13.97
C LYS A 226 27.65 6.77 14.66
N TRP A 227 26.60 6.43 13.91
CA TRP A 227 25.52 5.63 14.44
C TRP A 227 25.93 4.16 14.66
N CYS A 228 26.75 3.58 13.77
CA CYS A 228 27.31 2.25 13.97
C CYS A 228 28.22 2.22 15.21
N ASP A 229 29.11 3.20 15.35
CA ASP A 229 29.98 3.32 16.54
C ASP A 229 29.15 3.45 17.81
N PHE A 230 28.10 4.26 17.80
CA PHE A 230 27.16 4.40 18.91
C PHE A 230 26.51 3.06 19.28
N PHE A 231 26.00 2.31 18.31
CA PHE A 231 25.37 1.02 18.55
C PHE A 231 26.37 -0.04 19.02
N MET A 232 27.64 0.05 18.62
CA MET A 232 28.70 -0.91 19.01
C MET A 232 29.34 -0.59 20.37
N THR A 233 28.89 0.45 21.08
CA THR A 233 29.39 0.73 22.45
C THR A 233 29.03 -0.41 23.41
N ASP A 234 29.90 -0.70 24.38
CA ASP A 234 29.69 -1.77 25.37
C ASP A 234 28.36 -1.67 26.12
N ARG A 235 27.81 -0.47 26.25
CA ARG A 235 26.49 -0.20 26.87
C ARG A 235 25.35 -0.99 26.21
N PHE A 236 25.39 -1.21 24.90
CA PHE A 236 24.31 -1.81 24.12
C PHE A 236 24.60 -3.24 23.67
N LEU A 237 25.85 -3.67 23.76
CA LEU A 237 26.22 -5.04 23.39
C LEU A 237 25.59 -6.04 24.37
N PRO A 238 24.84 -7.03 23.89
CA PRO A 238 24.33 -8.09 24.72
C PRO A 238 25.45 -8.85 25.44
N GLU A 239 25.26 -9.16 26.71
CA GLU A 239 26.15 -10.07 27.43
C GLU A 239 25.95 -11.50 26.95
N VAL A 240 27.05 -12.22 26.73
CA VAL A 240 27.01 -13.63 26.38
C VAL A 240 26.87 -14.46 27.64
N SER A 241 25.78 -15.17 27.80
CA SER A 241 25.48 -16.02 28.94
C SER A 241 26.41 -17.26 28.97
N ALA A 242 26.56 -17.87 30.15
CA ALA A 242 27.35 -19.10 30.28
C ALA A 242 26.79 -20.25 29.41
N SER A 243 25.46 -20.34 29.28
CA SER A 243 24.80 -21.33 28.43
C SER A 243 25.09 -21.11 26.94
N GLU A 244 25.12 -19.86 26.47
CA GLU A 244 25.46 -19.54 25.08
C GLU A 244 26.94 -19.85 24.77
N LYS A 245 27.84 -19.60 25.73
CA LYS A 245 29.26 -19.96 25.59
C LYS A 245 29.42 -21.49 25.44
N ALA A 246 28.74 -22.25 26.30
CA ALA A 246 28.76 -23.72 26.21
C ALA A 246 28.15 -24.25 24.91
N MET A 247 27.07 -23.62 24.40
CA MET A 247 26.49 -23.99 23.10
C MET A 247 27.43 -23.69 21.94
N LYS A 248 28.16 -22.58 21.99
CA LYS A 248 29.14 -22.22 20.95
C LYS A 248 30.36 -23.13 20.94
N GLU A 249 30.74 -23.69 22.10
CA GLU A 249 31.79 -24.74 22.20
C GLU A 249 31.36 -26.07 21.56
N VAL A 250 30.05 -26.37 21.55
CA VAL A 250 29.49 -27.59 20.95
C VAL A 250 29.19 -27.43 19.46
N ASP A 251 28.75 -26.22 19.04
CA ASP A 251 28.44 -25.87 17.67
C ASP A 251 29.07 -24.52 17.33
N GLU A 252 30.14 -24.54 16.54
CA GLU A 252 30.85 -23.33 16.10
C GLU A 252 29.96 -22.33 15.31
N ASN A 253 28.89 -22.84 14.70
CA ASN A 253 27.93 -22.02 13.97
C ASN A 253 26.80 -21.46 14.87
N TYR A 254 26.80 -21.76 16.17
CA TYR A 254 25.86 -21.21 17.11
C TYR A 254 26.07 -19.71 17.27
N LEU A 255 25.04 -18.92 16.90
CA LEU A 255 25.06 -17.46 17.05
C LEU A 255 24.50 -17.05 18.42
N THR A 256 25.34 -16.41 19.23
CA THR A 256 24.92 -15.80 20.49
C THR A 256 24.04 -14.56 20.22
N GLU A 257 23.32 -14.08 21.23
CA GLU A 257 22.56 -12.82 21.10
C GLU A 257 23.47 -11.63 20.73
N ARG A 258 24.73 -11.65 21.19
CA ARG A 258 25.74 -10.67 20.81
C ARG A 258 26.12 -10.77 19.33
N ASP A 259 26.34 -11.98 18.81
CA ASP A 259 26.66 -12.21 17.39
C ASP A 259 25.51 -11.73 16.49
N LYS A 260 24.28 -12.11 16.82
CA LYS A 260 23.06 -11.65 16.10
C LYS A 260 22.90 -10.13 16.11
N TYR A 261 23.20 -9.50 17.24
CA TYR A 261 23.16 -8.05 17.35
C TYR A 261 24.21 -7.38 16.45
N LEU A 262 25.46 -7.87 16.48
CA LEU A 262 26.53 -7.34 15.63
C LEU A 262 26.24 -7.54 14.13
N GLU A 263 25.70 -8.71 13.75
CA GLU A 263 25.22 -8.94 12.37
C GLU A 263 24.14 -7.93 11.97
N GLN A 264 23.22 -7.59 12.88
CA GLN A 264 22.19 -6.57 12.62
C GLN A 264 22.83 -5.20 12.34
N ILE A 265 23.86 -4.80 13.10
CA ILE A 265 24.53 -3.51 12.91
C ILE A 265 25.36 -3.50 11.62
N LEU A 266 26.05 -4.58 11.31
CA LEU A 266 26.78 -4.72 10.03
C LEU A 266 25.82 -4.67 8.83
N ALA A 267 24.71 -5.39 8.89
CA ALA A 267 23.67 -5.35 7.85
C ALA A 267 23.00 -3.98 7.74
N PHE A 268 22.90 -3.24 8.84
CA PHE A 268 22.43 -1.85 8.81
C PHE A 268 23.42 -0.96 8.06
N LYS A 269 24.72 -1.03 8.36
CA LYS A 269 25.77 -0.26 7.70
C LYS A 269 25.78 -0.54 6.19
N GLU A 270 25.91 -1.79 5.78
CA GLU A 270 25.93 -2.22 4.38
C GLU A 270 24.72 -1.73 3.58
N LYS A 271 23.52 -1.85 4.15
CA LYS A 271 22.30 -1.40 3.49
C LYS A 271 22.12 0.11 3.48
N ALA A 272 22.65 0.83 4.46
CA ALA A 272 22.62 2.26 4.48
C ALA A 272 23.50 2.85 3.37
N GLU A 273 24.71 2.31 3.18
CA GLU A 273 25.59 2.66 2.07
C GLU A 273 24.94 2.37 0.70
N TYR A 274 24.13 1.30 0.62
CA TYR A 274 23.48 0.89 -0.61
C TYR A 274 22.31 1.81 -1.03
N TYR A 275 21.53 2.36 -0.08
CA TYR A 275 20.30 3.11 -0.37
C TYR A 275 20.40 4.64 -0.23
N GLY A 276 21.58 5.19 0.13
CA GLY A 276 21.82 6.62 0.22
C GLY A 276 22.19 7.12 1.62
N GLU A 277 22.73 8.33 1.67
CA GLU A 277 23.44 8.88 2.83
C GLU A 277 22.57 9.77 3.73
N ALA A 278 21.35 10.15 3.31
CA ALA A 278 20.52 11.12 4.00
C ALA A 278 19.26 10.47 4.61
N PHE A 279 19.20 10.46 5.93
CA PHE A 279 18.12 9.84 6.71
C PHE A 279 17.54 10.80 7.75
N THR A 280 16.26 10.64 8.04
CA THR A 280 15.68 11.07 9.31
C THR A 280 15.72 9.90 10.28
N VAL A 281 16.21 10.13 11.48
CA VAL A 281 16.25 9.11 12.53
C VAL A 281 15.09 9.36 13.50
N LYS A 282 14.13 8.45 13.50
CA LYS A 282 12.99 8.46 14.41
C LYS A 282 13.25 7.51 15.57
N ARG A 283 13.04 8.00 16.78
CA ARG A 283 13.22 7.25 18.02
C ARG A 283 11.89 6.95 18.67
N THR A 284 11.62 5.68 18.96
CA THR A 284 10.37 5.25 19.59
C THR A 284 10.66 4.35 20.80
N PRO A 285 10.51 4.83 22.05
CA PRO A 285 10.58 3.99 23.23
C PRO A 285 9.29 3.16 23.39
N ASN A 286 9.44 1.88 23.72
CA ASN A 286 8.35 0.97 23.98
C ASN A 286 8.24 0.64 25.48
N TYR A 287 7.04 0.76 26.01
CA TYR A 287 6.77 0.57 27.44
C TYR A 287 5.92 -0.68 27.69
N LEU A 288 6.22 -1.39 28.77
CA LEU A 288 5.41 -2.47 29.32
C LEU A 288 5.30 -2.26 30.83
N GLY A 289 4.08 -2.15 31.35
CA GLY A 289 3.84 -1.89 32.78
C GLY A 289 4.52 -0.60 33.29
N GLY A 290 4.60 0.45 32.46
CA GLY A 290 5.22 1.72 32.83
C GLY A 290 6.76 1.75 32.73
N ARG A 291 7.41 0.59 32.47
CA ARG A 291 8.86 0.49 32.29
C ARG A 291 9.21 0.44 30.81
N CYS A 292 10.18 1.26 30.36
CA CYS A 292 10.70 1.15 29.02
C CYS A 292 11.50 -0.15 28.86
N ILE A 293 11.03 -1.03 27.95
CA ILE A 293 11.66 -2.32 27.69
C ILE A 293 12.72 -2.22 26.59
N ASN A 294 12.46 -1.39 25.58
CA ASN A 294 13.41 -1.14 24.50
C ASN A 294 13.13 0.23 23.84
N THR A 295 14.10 0.70 23.07
CA THR A 295 13.98 1.86 22.19
C THR A 295 14.30 1.45 20.76
N VAL A 296 13.39 1.73 19.84
CA VAL A 296 13.55 1.46 18.42
C VAL A 296 14.01 2.71 17.71
N PHE A 297 15.08 2.61 16.95
CA PHE A 297 15.59 3.62 16.03
C PHE A 297 15.21 3.24 14.61
N GLU A 298 14.48 4.12 13.92
CA GLU A 298 14.09 3.93 12.52
C GLU A 298 14.84 4.94 11.66
N PHE A 299 15.64 4.45 10.73
CA PHE A 299 16.41 5.24 9.76
C PHE A 299 15.60 5.33 8.48
N ILE A 300 14.91 6.45 8.30
CA ILE A 300 13.95 6.68 7.22
C ILE A 300 14.66 7.48 6.12
N PRO A 301 14.87 6.93 4.92
CA PRO A 301 15.57 7.62 3.85
C PRO A 301 14.74 8.80 3.32
N HIS A 302 15.41 9.92 3.03
CA HIS A 302 14.76 11.12 2.50
C HIS A 302 14.22 10.93 1.07
N SER A 303 14.83 10.02 0.31
CA SER A 303 14.41 9.64 -1.04
C SER A 303 14.54 8.12 -1.20
N VAL A 304 13.72 7.54 -2.04
CA VAL A 304 13.86 6.13 -2.41
C VAL A 304 14.91 5.91 -3.52
N GLY A 305 15.40 7.00 -4.16
CA GLY A 305 16.46 6.95 -5.15
C GLY A 305 16.24 5.91 -6.24
N SER A 306 17.24 5.06 -6.48
CA SER A 306 17.21 3.97 -7.45
C SER A 306 16.61 2.66 -6.90
N ALA A 307 16.17 2.62 -5.62
CA ALA A 307 15.66 1.41 -5.01
C ALA A 307 14.43 0.82 -5.74
N PRO A 308 13.43 1.61 -6.22
CA PRO A 308 12.34 1.05 -6.99
C PRO A 308 12.80 0.33 -8.27
N THR A 309 13.81 0.87 -8.96
CA THR A 309 14.38 0.25 -10.16
C THR A 309 14.96 -1.11 -9.82
N ARG A 310 15.86 -1.18 -8.85
CA ARG A 310 16.56 -2.42 -8.48
C ARG A 310 15.63 -3.46 -7.84
N LEU A 311 14.73 -3.04 -6.98
CA LEU A 311 13.86 -3.94 -6.23
C LEU A 311 12.64 -4.42 -7.04
N MET A 312 12.23 -3.65 -8.07
CA MET A 312 11.00 -3.93 -8.81
C MET A 312 11.16 -3.78 -10.33
N PHE A 313 11.57 -2.60 -10.85
CA PHE A 313 11.44 -2.29 -12.27
C PHE A 313 12.41 -3.07 -13.17
N ASP A 314 13.52 -3.56 -12.63
CA ASP A 314 14.46 -4.41 -13.38
C ASP A 314 13.93 -5.82 -13.64
N TYR A 315 12.84 -6.20 -12.97
CA TYR A 315 12.13 -7.45 -13.21
C TYR A 315 11.09 -7.38 -14.35
N GLY A 316 11.01 -6.26 -15.07
CA GLY A 316 10.22 -6.10 -16.29
C GLY A 316 11.05 -5.53 -17.45
N GLU A 317 10.87 -6.05 -18.67
CA GLU A 317 11.36 -5.37 -19.87
C GLU A 317 10.51 -4.14 -20.17
N HIS A 318 9.19 -4.31 -20.09
CA HIS A 318 8.17 -3.28 -20.13
C HIS A 318 7.54 -3.14 -18.75
N VAL A 319 7.30 -1.91 -18.30
CA VAL A 319 6.72 -1.60 -16.99
C VAL A 319 5.48 -0.74 -17.17
N LEU A 320 4.31 -1.29 -16.81
CA LEU A 320 3.04 -0.59 -16.81
C LEU A 320 2.65 -0.20 -15.39
N LEU A 321 2.66 1.09 -15.10
CA LEU A 321 2.31 1.68 -13.80
C LEU A 321 0.90 2.23 -13.86
N MET A 322 -0.03 1.66 -13.09
CA MET A 322 -1.45 2.06 -13.13
C MET A 322 -1.91 2.62 -11.80
N SER A 323 -2.64 3.73 -11.83
CA SER A 323 -3.28 4.30 -10.64
C SER A 323 -4.45 5.20 -11.00
N GLY A 324 -5.37 5.40 -10.06
CA GLY A 324 -6.43 6.41 -10.16
C GLY A 324 -5.96 7.83 -9.86
N THR A 325 -4.80 8.00 -9.24
CA THR A 325 -4.35 9.25 -8.64
C THR A 325 -2.83 9.44 -8.82
N ILE A 326 -2.42 9.89 -9.98
CA ILE A 326 -1.04 10.33 -10.27
C ILE A 326 -0.94 11.84 -10.24
N TYR A 327 -1.86 12.55 -10.87
CA TYR A 327 -2.04 14.00 -10.96
C TYR A 327 -0.86 14.78 -11.55
N ASP A 328 0.37 14.51 -11.11
CA ASP A 328 1.58 15.19 -11.56
C ASP A 328 2.63 14.16 -11.97
N LYS A 329 2.79 13.96 -13.28
CA LYS A 329 3.77 13.04 -13.87
C LYS A 329 5.19 13.29 -13.33
N ASN A 330 5.60 14.57 -13.30
CA ASN A 330 6.98 14.91 -12.94
C ASN A 330 7.28 14.64 -11.47
N MET A 331 6.34 14.99 -10.58
CA MET A 331 6.46 14.69 -9.15
C MET A 331 6.44 13.18 -8.92
N TYR A 332 5.53 12.46 -9.56
CA TYR A 332 5.44 11.01 -9.45
C TYR A 332 6.73 10.32 -9.91
N CYS A 333 7.22 10.63 -11.12
CA CYS A 333 8.45 10.02 -11.62
C CYS A 333 9.64 10.27 -10.68
N ARG A 334 9.80 11.51 -10.20
CA ARG A 334 10.88 11.84 -9.23
C ARG A 334 10.74 11.07 -7.92
N SER A 335 9.50 10.92 -7.43
CA SER A 335 9.26 10.22 -6.15
C SER A 335 9.60 8.73 -6.21
N ILE A 336 9.60 8.12 -7.39
CA ILE A 336 9.93 6.70 -7.61
C ILE A 336 11.24 6.47 -8.37
N GLY A 337 12.07 7.51 -8.52
CA GLY A 337 13.40 7.41 -9.11
C GLY A 337 13.44 7.19 -10.63
N ILE A 338 12.39 7.56 -11.36
CA ILE A 338 12.31 7.52 -12.83
C ILE A 338 12.50 8.94 -13.37
N LYS A 339 13.26 9.10 -14.45
CA LYS A 339 13.30 10.36 -15.18
C LYS A 339 11.98 10.58 -15.93
N PRO A 340 11.36 11.78 -15.84
CA PRO A 340 10.09 12.03 -16.52
C PRO A 340 10.10 11.80 -18.03
N GLU A 341 11.23 12.04 -18.70
CA GLU A 341 11.44 11.81 -20.14
C GLU A 341 11.44 10.34 -20.53
N ASP A 342 11.82 9.44 -19.63
CA ASP A 342 11.84 7.99 -19.87
C ASP A 342 10.45 7.34 -19.76
N ALA A 343 9.47 8.07 -19.24
CA ALA A 343 8.11 7.58 -19.03
C ALA A 343 7.12 8.17 -20.05
N TYR A 344 6.27 7.32 -20.61
CA TYR A 344 5.10 7.73 -21.36
C TYR A 344 3.89 7.83 -20.44
N PHE A 345 3.17 8.95 -20.45
CA PHE A 345 2.06 9.21 -19.54
C PHE A 345 0.74 9.32 -20.27
N ILE A 346 -0.21 8.50 -19.86
CA ILE A 346 -1.58 8.47 -20.37
C ILE A 346 -2.54 8.81 -19.23
N ARG A 347 -3.44 9.76 -19.48
CA ARG A 347 -4.53 10.11 -18.59
C ARG A 347 -5.85 9.96 -19.31
N ILE A 348 -6.72 9.12 -18.76
CA ILE A 348 -8.06 8.93 -19.32
C ILE A 348 -9.13 9.68 -18.52
N PRO A 349 -10.21 10.11 -19.17
CA PRO A 349 -11.35 10.72 -18.47
C PRO A 349 -12.12 9.68 -17.64
N SER A 350 -12.88 10.14 -16.66
CA SER A 350 -13.85 9.30 -15.97
C SER A 350 -15.06 9.07 -16.88
N SER A 351 -15.54 7.82 -16.97
CA SER A 351 -16.80 7.48 -17.63
C SER A 351 -18.03 7.85 -16.78
N PHE A 352 -17.84 8.12 -15.49
CA PHE A 352 -18.95 8.41 -14.59
C PHE A 352 -19.52 9.80 -14.84
N PRO A 353 -20.88 9.95 -14.94
CA PRO A 353 -21.51 11.24 -15.14
C PRO A 353 -21.15 12.24 -14.02
N VAL A 354 -20.83 13.47 -14.39
CA VAL A 354 -20.49 14.53 -13.42
C VAL A 354 -21.60 14.74 -12.38
N LYS A 355 -22.86 14.69 -12.82
CA LYS A 355 -24.05 14.85 -11.97
C LYS A 355 -24.19 13.75 -10.90
N SER A 356 -23.58 12.58 -11.12
CA SER A 356 -23.65 11.45 -10.18
C SER A 356 -22.61 11.55 -9.04
N ARG A 357 -21.67 12.51 -9.12
CA ARG A 357 -20.55 12.65 -8.19
C ARG A 357 -20.20 14.09 -7.86
N PRO A 358 -21.18 14.93 -7.45
CA PRO A 358 -20.92 16.32 -7.09
C PRO A 358 -20.02 16.41 -5.84
N ILE A 359 -19.09 17.37 -5.88
CA ILE A 359 -18.18 17.69 -4.78
C ILE A 359 -18.52 19.10 -4.29
N ILE A 360 -19.08 19.19 -3.12
CA ILE A 360 -19.69 20.40 -2.57
C ILE A 360 -18.66 21.22 -1.80
N LEU A 361 -18.47 22.47 -2.22
CA LEU A 361 -17.60 23.48 -1.59
C LEU A 361 -18.41 24.73 -1.20
N LYS A 362 -19.65 24.56 -0.79
CA LYS A 362 -20.51 25.67 -0.40
C LYS A 362 -20.17 26.19 1.00
N PRO A 363 -20.04 27.51 1.20
CA PRO A 363 -19.70 28.11 2.50
C PRO A 363 -20.59 27.65 3.66
N GLU A 364 -21.86 27.36 3.38
CA GLU A 364 -22.83 26.90 4.38
C GLU A 364 -22.47 25.52 5.01
N TYR A 365 -21.58 24.73 4.37
CA TYR A 365 -21.07 23.45 4.87
C TYR A 365 -19.59 23.52 5.25
N GLN A 366 -18.94 24.69 5.11
CA GLN A 366 -17.52 24.85 5.36
C GLN A 366 -17.24 25.56 6.67
N VAL A 367 -16.16 25.11 7.34
CA VAL A 367 -15.60 25.71 8.55
C VAL A 367 -14.08 25.45 8.56
N ASP A 368 -13.30 26.30 9.20
CA ASP A 368 -11.86 26.03 9.33
C ASP A 368 -11.62 24.90 10.35
N THR A 369 -11.28 23.73 9.86
CA THR A 369 -10.96 22.54 10.65
C THR A 369 -9.46 22.36 10.85
N SER A 370 -8.62 23.41 10.74
CA SER A 370 -7.19 23.35 11.04
C SER A 370 -6.96 22.90 12.47
N PHE A 371 -5.73 22.39 12.73
CA PHE A 371 -5.37 21.98 14.08
C PHE A 371 -5.44 23.16 15.06
N ALA A 372 -5.03 24.36 14.63
CA ALA A 372 -5.06 25.57 15.45
C ALA A 372 -6.49 26.01 15.83
N ASN A 373 -7.45 25.84 14.93
CA ASN A 373 -8.82 26.31 15.10
C ASN A 373 -9.82 25.17 15.43
N TRP A 374 -9.32 23.94 15.66
CA TRP A 374 -10.16 22.77 15.90
C TRP A 374 -11.11 22.95 17.07
N ASN A 375 -10.58 23.34 18.23
CA ASN A 375 -11.38 23.48 19.45
C ASN A 375 -12.38 24.64 19.34
N ASP A 376 -11.95 25.77 18.79
CA ASP A 376 -12.80 26.97 18.66
C ASP A 376 -13.96 26.73 17.69
N ASN A 377 -13.73 26.00 16.63
CA ASN A 377 -14.71 25.73 15.58
C ASN A 377 -15.43 24.38 15.74
N PHE A 378 -15.13 23.61 16.78
CA PHE A 378 -15.63 22.24 16.94
C PHE A 378 -17.17 22.18 16.95
N LYS A 379 -17.81 23.06 17.70
CA LYS A 379 -19.29 23.13 17.80
C LYS A 379 -19.92 23.44 16.44
N GLU A 380 -19.41 24.46 15.74
CA GLU A 380 -19.90 24.82 14.38
C GLU A 380 -19.69 23.66 13.39
N MET A 381 -18.54 22.98 13.47
CA MET A 381 -18.25 21.80 12.64
C MET A 381 -19.30 20.70 12.86
N VAL A 382 -19.61 20.37 14.12
CA VAL A 382 -20.63 19.34 14.45
C VAL A 382 -22.01 19.77 14.00
N GLU A 383 -22.38 21.03 14.16
CA GLU A 383 -23.67 21.56 13.65
C GLU A 383 -23.79 21.40 12.13
N LYS A 384 -22.70 21.68 11.38
CA LYS A 384 -22.65 21.47 9.93
C LYS A 384 -22.69 19.99 9.54
N ILE A 385 -22.01 19.10 10.28
CA ILE A 385 -22.16 17.66 10.10
C ILE A 385 -23.63 17.26 10.29
N ASN A 386 -24.27 17.66 11.39
CA ASN A 386 -25.67 17.33 11.65
C ASN A 386 -26.62 17.86 10.56
N LYS A 387 -26.36 19.05 10.01
CA LYS A 387 -27.11 19.58 8.86
C LYS A 387 -27.03 18.63 7.66
N ILE A 388 -25.84 18.09 7.35
CA ILE A 388 -25.66 17.12 6.26
C ILE A 388 -26.34 15.78 6.60
N LEU A 389 -26.19 15.28 7.84
CA LEU A 389 -26.83 14.04 8.29
C LEU A 389 -28.36 14.11 8.22
N ASN A 390 -28.95 15.29 8.47
CA ASN A 390 -30.40 15.51 8.34
C ASN A 390 -30.86 15.46 6.88
N ILE A 391 -30.04 15.95 5.94
CA ILE A 391 -30.36 15.85 4.49
C ILE A 391 -30.32 14.37 4.05
N PHE A 392 -29.36 13.60 4.57
CA PHE A 392 -29.14 12.19 4.23
C PHE A 392 -29.60 11.25 5.36
N HIS A 393 -30.74 11.56 6.00
CA HIS A 393 -31.22 10.88 7.19
C HIS A 393 -31.55 9.39 6.99
N ASP A 394 -31.87 8.98 5.77
CA ASP A 394 -32.35 7.65 5.37
C ASP A 394 -31.29 6.77 4.67
N VAL A 395 -30.07 7.29 4.46
CA VAL A 395 -29.01 6.57 3.75
C VAL A 395 -27.72 6.48 4.56
N LYS A 396 -26.86 5.52 4.20
CA LYS A 396 -25.53 5.37 4.78
C LYS A 396 -24.54 6.41 4.23
N GLY A 397 -23.56 6.76 5.06
CA GLY A 397 -22.52 7.71 4.72
C GLY A 397 -21.15 7.38 5.31
N LEU A 398 -20.14 8.14 4.89
CA LEU A 398 -18.76 8.04 5.35
C LEU A 398 -18.26 9.43 5.78
N ILE A 399 -17.55 9.51 6.90
CA ILE A 399 -16.84 10.72 7.32
C ILE A 399 -15.35 10.40 7.44
N HIS A 400 -14.54 11.03 6.59
CA HIS A 400 -13.09 11.00 6.70
C HIS A 400 -12.64 11.97 7.78
N VAL A 401 -12.20 11.44 8.90
CA VAL A 401 -11.72 12.19 10.07
C VAL A 401 -10.19 12.22 10.11
N PRO A 402 -9.56 13.23 10.75
CA PRO A 402 -8.10 13.34 10.76
C PRO A 402 -7.38 12.35 11.69
N SER A 403 -8.07 11.79 12.70
CA SER A 403 -7.48 10.86 13.68
C SER A 403 -8.56 9.99 14.33
N TYR A 404 -8.13 8.94 15.02
CA TYR A 404 -9.02 8.10 15.85
C TYR A 404 -9.65 8.88 17.00
N GLN A 405 -8.87 9.76 17.64
CA GLN A 405 -9.36 10.64 18.71
C GLN A 405 -10.46 11.58 18.18
N ALA A 406 -10.27 12.18 17.00
CA ALA A 406 -11.29 13.02 16.38
C ALA A 406 -12.57 12.21 16.02
N ALA A 407 -12.42 10.93 15.63
CA ALA A 407 -13.58 10.07 15.38
C ALA A 407 -14.43 9.87 16.64
N GLU A 408 -13.78 9.55 17.77
CA GLU A 408 -14.42 9.34 19.07
C GLU A 408 -15.08 10.63 19.56
N GLU A 409 -14.37 11.75 19.53
CA GLU A 409 -14.86 13.05 19.96
C GLU A 409 -16.09 13.49 19.17
N ILE A 410 -16.04 13.42 17.83
CA ILE A 410 -17.17 13.77 16.95
C ILE A 410 -18.35 12.82 17.20
N ALA A 411 -18.10 11.51 17.34
CA ALA A 411 -19.16 10.53 17.56
C ALA A 411 -19.96 10.81 18.84
N SER A 412 -19.32 11.34 19.90
CA SER A 412 -19.97 11.68 21.16
C SER A 412 -20.97 12.86 21.07
N TRP A 413 -20.87 13.69 20.00
CA TRP A 413 -21.73 14.86 19.75
C TRP A 413 -22.78 14.62 18.67
N LEU A 414 -22.72 13.49 17.97
CA LEU A 414 -23.66 13.13 16.94
C LEU A 414 -24.83 12.29 17.51
N PRO A 415 -25.97 12.20 16.81
CA PRO A 415 -27.14 11.47 17.30
C PRO A 415 -26.79 10.02 17.67
N PRO A 416 -27.15 9.55 18.88
CA PRO A 416 -26.89 8.18 19.32
C PRO A 416 -27.45 7.16 18.32
N GLY A 417 -26.68 6.12 18.05
CA GLY A 417 -27.10 5.08 17.12
C GLY A 417 -26.95 5.40 15.63
N ARG A 418 -26.67 6.66 15.26
CA ARG A 418 -26.46 7.07 13.85
C ARG A 418 -25.07 6.79 13.33
N VAL A 419 -24.05 6.78 14.20
CA VAL A 419 -22.65 6.69 13.83
C VAL A 419 -22.00 5.38 14.32
N ILE A 420 -21.05 4.90 13.54
CA ILE A 420 -20.12 3.82 13.91
C ILE A 420 -18.71 4.38 13.75
N TRP A 421 -17.90 4.29 14.77
CA TRP A 421 -16.48 4.65 14.73
C TRP A 421 -15.63 3.49 15.26
N HIS A 422 -14.32 3.57 15.05
CA HIS A 422 -13.38 2.49 15.39
C HIS A 422 -12.03 3.05 15.85
N ASP A 423 -11.28 2.24 16.59
CA ASP A 423 -9.86 2.41 16.89
C ASP A 423 -8.97 1.55 15.97
N LYS A 424 -7.66 1.48 16.28
CA LYS A 424 -6.71 0.68 15.49
C LYS A 424 -6.95 -0.83 15.57
N SER A 425 -7.54 -1.33 16.66
CA SER A 425 -7.67 -2.76 16.95
C SER A 425 -8.91 -3.39 16.31
N ASN A 426 -9.99 -2.63 16.12
CA ASN A 426 -11.32 -3.16 15.77
C ASN A 426 -11.87 -2.68 14.39
N VAL A 427 -11.01 -2.14 13.52
CA VAL A 427 -11.41 -1.60 12.20
C VAL A 427 -12.26 -2.58 11.40
N GLN A 428 -11.82 -3.85 11.29
CA GLN A 428 -12.50 -4.86 10.47
C GLN A 428 -13.85 -5.29 11.06
N GLU A 429 -13.91 -5.38 12.39
CA GLU A 429 -15.13 -5.67 13.12
C GLU A 429 -16.18 -4.58 12.88
N LYS A 430 -15.81 -3.33 13.12
CA LYS A 430 -16.71 -2.17 12.95
C LYS A 430 -17.12 -1.93 11.49
N LEU A 431 -16.25 -2.21 10.55
CA LEU A 431 -16.58 -2.17 9.14
C LEU A 431 -17.59 -3.27 8.77
N SER A 432 -17.44 -4.47 9.31
CA SER A 432 -18.39 -5.58 9.11
C SER A 432 -19.75 -5.25 9.72
N GLU A 433 -19.77 -4.66 10.91
CA GLU A 433 -20.97 -4.15 11.59
C GLU A 433 -21.69 -3.10 10.70
N PHE A 434 -20.93 -2.14 10.17
CA PHE A 434 -21.45 -1.11 9.27
C PHE A 434 -22.07 -1.70 8.01
N TYR A 435 -21.41 -2.67 7.37
CA TYR A 435 -21.94 -3.29 6.16
C TYR A 435 -23.21 -4.12 6.45
N ALA A 436 -23.24 -4.86 7.55
CA ALA A 436 -24.36 -5.72 7.94
C ALA A 436 -25.60 -4.90 8.39
N SER A 437 -25.41 -3.69 8.89
CA SER A 437 -26.52 -2.84 9.33
C SER A 437 -27.46 -2.51 8.17
N LYS A 438 -28.76 -2.61 8.42
CA LYS A 438 -29.83 -2.12 7.52
C LYS A 438 -30.21 -0.66 7.80
N GLU A 439 -29.78 -0.12 8.93
CA GLU A 439 -30.04 1.24 9.33
C GLU A 439 -29.14 2.23 8.59
N PRO A 440 -29.54 3.49 8.45
CA PRO A 440 -28.76 4.52 7.77
C PRO A 440 -27.56 4.99 8.62
N LYS A 441 -26.62 4.10 8.90
CA LYS A 441 -25.40 4.39 9.68
C LYS A 441 -24.40 5.24 8.90
N VAL A 442 -23.57 5.98 9.65
CA VAL A 442 -22.45 6.75 9.13
C VAL A 442 -21.15 6.22 9.75
N PHE A 443 -20.20 5.90 8.91
CA PHE A 443 -18.92 5.34 9.34
C PHE A 443 -17.88 6.45 9.47
N LEU A 444 -17.28 6.61 10.65
CA LEU A 444 -16.22 7.59 10.91
C LEU A 444 -14.86 6.88 10.89
N SER A 445 -13.95 7.29 10.01
CA SER A 445 -12.67 6.62 9.87
C SER A 445 -11.54 7.55 9.42
N PRO A 446 -10.35 7.45 10.04
CA PRO A 446 -9.15 8.12 9.56
C PRO A 446 -8.40 7.31 8.49
N VAL A 447 -8.78 6.04 8.22
CA VAL A 447 -8.00 5.11 7.38
C VAL A 447 -8.75 4.55 6.16
N CYS A 448 -10.01 4.93 5.94
CA CYS A 448 -10.83 4.40 4.83
C CYS A 448 -10.55 5.03 3.46
N GLN A 449 -9.40 5.69 3.29
CA GLN A 449 -8.98 6.17 1.98
C GLN A 449 -8.45 5.05 1.06
N GLN A 450 -8.15 3.85 1.58
CA GLN A 450 -7.63 2.72 0.80
C GLN A 450 -8.27 1.39 1.22
N GLY A 451 -8.38 0.44 0.27
CA GLY A 451 -8.72 -0.96 0.56
C GLY A 451 -10.17 -1.26 0.95
N VAL A 452 -11.07 -0.27 0.93
CA VAL A 452 -12.48 -0.42 1.33
C VAL A 452 -13.40 0.02 0.19
N ASP A 453 -14.50 -0.69 0.01
CA ASP A 453 -15.49 -0.44 -1.06
C ASP A 453 -16.82 0.03 -0.48
N PHE A 454 -17.18 1.29 -0.79
CA PHE A 454 -18.40 1.94 -0.35
C PHE A 454 -19.40 2.20 -1.51
N LYS A 455 -19.42 1.35 -2.53
CA LYS A 455 -20.32 1.52 -3.66
C LYS A 455 -21.79 1.29 -3.30
N TYR A 456 -22.68 1.92 -4.07
CA TYR A 456 -24.14 1.83 -3.94
C TYR A 456 -24.63 2.19 -2.53
N ASP A 457 -25.56 1.43 -1.97
CA ASP A 457 -26.16 1.68 -0.66
C ASP A 457 -25.21 1.52 0.53
N ARG A 458 -23.94 1.18 0.28
CA ARG A 458 -22.91 1.19 1.32
C ARG A 458 -22.51 2.63 1.70
N SER A 459 -22.60 3.61 0.78
CA SER A 459 -22.47 5.02 1.11
C SER A 459 -22.99 5.90 -0.03
N ARG A 460 -23.99 6.73 0.26
CA ARG A 460 -24.57 7.70 -0.69
C ARG A 460 -24.00 9.10 -0.54
N PHE A 461 -23.28 9.36 0.53
CA PHE A 461 -22.54 10.61 0.73
C PHE A 461 -21.28 10.37 1.52
N GLN A 462 -20.35 11.30 1.40
CA GLN A 462 -19.19 11.37 2.28
C GLN A 462 -18.85 12.81 2.66
N ILE A 463 -18.20 12.95 3.81
CA ILE A 463 -17.67 14.22 4.30
C ILE A 463 -16.15 14.06 4.45
N VAL A 464 -15.38 14.94 3.81
CA VAL A 464 -13.94 15.08 4.03
C VAL A 464 -13.75 16.27 4.97
N LEU A 465 -13.48 15.98 6.25
CA LEU A 465 -13.45 17.02 7.29
C LEU A 465 -12.27 17.98 7.13
N ARG A 466 -11.11 17.48 6.71
CA ARG A 466 -9.86 18.24 6.65
C ARG A 466 -9.07 17.89 5.41
N ILE A 467 -8.29 18.83 4.88
CA ILE A 467 -7.28 18.53 3.85
C ILE A 467 -6.35 17.46 4.42
N PRO A 468 -6.15 16.33 3.70
CA PRO A 468 -5.45 15.17 4.24
C PRO A 468 -3.92 15.34 4.19
N TYR A 469 -3.40 16.42 4.78
CA TYR A 469 -1.98 16.59 4.98
C TYR A 469 -1.44 15.55 5.96
N LEU A 470 -0.23 15.05 5.68
CA LEU A 470 0.47 14.16 6.59
C LEU A 470 0.77 14.85 7.93
N ASN A 471 0.87 14.07 9.01
CA ASN A 471 1.11 14.60 10.34
C ASN A 471 2.55 15.13 10.48
N THR A 472 2.70 16.42 10.73
CA THR A 472 3.99 17.09 10.89
C THR A 472 4.69 16.82 12.23
N SER A 473 4.05 16.13 13.17
CA SER A 473 4.73 15.63 14.38
C SER A 473 5.65 14.42 14.08
N ASP A 474 5.51 13.80 12.91
CA ASP A 474 6.44 12.80 12.42
C ASP A 474 7.71 13.49 11.92
N GLU A 475 8.87 13.05 12.39
CA GLU A 475 10.17 13.67 12.09
C GLU A 475 10.48 13.70 10.59
N PHE A 476 10.18 12.61 9.88
CA PHE A 476 10.38 12.53 8.44
C PHE A 476 9.45 13.50 7.69
N VAL A 477 8.17 13.54 8.05
CA VAL A 477 7.21 14.48 7.45
C VAL A 477 7.62 15.92 7.71
N ASN A 478 8.05 16.24 8.94
CA ASN A 478 8.54 17.58 9.30
C ASN A 478 9.78 17.96 8.47
N PHE A 479 10.72 17.02 8.30
CA PHE A 479 11.86 17.22 7.41
C PHE A 479 11.40 17.53 5.97
N LYS A 480 10.44 16.77 5.42
CA LYS A 480 9.91 16.99 4.07
C LYS A 480 9.18 18.33 3.93
N VAL A 481 8.42 18.74 4.93
CA VAL A 481 7.75 20.06 4.93
C VAL A 481 8.76 21.18 4.79
N LYS A 482 9.90 21.10 5.49
CA LYS A 482 10.94 22.14 5.49
C LYS A 482 11.79 22.16 4.22
N ASN A 483 12.03 20.99 3.62
CA ASN A 483 13.01 20.84 2.53
C ASN A 483 12.36 20.54 1.17
N ASP A 484 11.13 20.02 1.13
CA ASP A 484 10.42 19.61 -0.08
C ASP A 484 8.90 19.77 0.08
N PHE A 485 8.44 21.02 0.24
CA PHE A 485 7.02 21.32 0.42
C PHE A 485 6.16 20.83 -0.76
N ASN A 486 6.74 20.77 -1.97
CA ASN A 486 6.03 20.26 -3.15
C ASN A 486 5.66 18.79 -2.98
N TRP A 487 6.56 17.97 -2.44
CA TRP A 487 6.28 16.57 -2.10
C TRP A 487 5.16 16.46 -1.06
N TYR A 488 5.22 17.27 0.00
CA TYR A 488 4.22 17.26 1.07
C TYR A 488 2.81 17.61 0.54
N ASN A 489 2.72 18.66 -0.27
CA ASN A 489 1.47 19.05 -0.92
C ASN A 489 0.99 17.99 -1.93
N TYR A 490 1.92 17.34 -2.64
CA TYR A 490 1.60 16.26 -3.57
C TYR A 490 1.03 15.02 -2.86
N GLN A 491 1.56 14.61 -1.72
CA GLN A 491 1.01 13.53 -0.91
C GLN A 491 -0.43 13.83 -0.44
N ALA A 492 -0.68 15.06 -0.02
CA ALA A 492 -2.04 15.49 0.32
C ALA A 492 -3.00 15.42 -0.88
N LEU A 493 -2.52 15.77 -2.07
CA LEU A 493 -3.31 15.72 -3.30
C LEU A 493 -3.68 14.28 -3.70
N ILE A 494 -2.73 13.34 -3.61
CA ILE A 494 -2.99 11.90 -3.84
C ILE A 494 -4.02 11.38 -2.83
N THR A 495 -3.80 11.64 -1.54
CA THR A 495 -4.71 11.18 -0.47
C THR A 495 -6.11 11.76 -0.64
N PHE A 496 -6.22 13.04 -0.97
CA PHE A 496 -7.50 13.69 -1.31
C PHE A 496 -8.22 12.95 -2.45
N GLY A 497 -7.51 12.64 -3.53
CA GLY A 497 -8.07 11.88 -4.65
C GLY A 497 -8.55 10.47 -4.26
N GLN A 498 -7.82 9.80 -3.37
CA GLN A 498 -8.21 8.50 -2.85
C GLN A 498 -9.48 8.59 -1.97
N GLN A 499 -9.62 9.64 -1.17
CA GLN A 499 -10.80 9.87 -0.35
C GLN A 499 -12.04 10.13 -1.21
N ILE A 500 -11.99 11.08 -2.15
CA ILE A 500 -13.15 11.39 -2.99
C ILE A 500 -13.58 10.24 -3.89
N GLY A 501 -12.69 9.31 -4.21
CA GLY A 501 -12.97 8.09 -4.97
C GLY A 501 -13.64 6.96 -4.17
N ARG A 502 -14.06 7.17 -2.90
CA ARG A 502 -14.68 6.10 -2.09
C ARG A 502 -16.16 5.91 -2.35
N VAL A 503 -16.88 6.95 -2.63
CA VAL A 503 -18.29 6.90 -3.06
C VAL A 503 -18.37 7.08 -4.58
N ASN A 504 -19.42 6.60 -5.22
CA ASN A 504 -19.58 6.55 -6.68
C ASN A 504 -18.47 5.70 -7.35
N ARG A 505 -18.68 4.39 -7.35
CA ARG A 505 -17.66 3.42 -7.80
C ARG A 505 -18.08 2.63 -9.04
N ALA A 506 -19.28 2.86 -9.56
CA ALA A 506 -19.80 2.27 -10.78
C ALA A 506 -20.45 3.38 -11.64
N GLU A 507 -20.68 3.08 -12.91
CA GLU A 507 -21.21 4.05 -13.88
C GLU A 507 -22.66 4.48 -13.54
N ASP A 508 -23.43 3.54 -12.99
CA ASP A 508 -24.81 3.70 -12.53
C ASP A 508 -24.91 4.07 -11.04
N ASP A 509 -23.78 4.21 -10.34
CA ASP A 509 -23.73 4.61 -8.94
C ASP A 509 -23.80 6.15 -8.78
N PHE A 510 -24.21 6.61 -7.62
CA PHE A 510 -24.14 8.03 -7.27
C PHE A 510 -23.70 8.23 -5.83
N GLY A 511 -23.05 9.37 -5.58
CA GLY A 511 -22.64 9.76 -4.24
C GLY A 511 -22.19 11.21 -4.18
N VAL A 512 -22.53 11.89 -3.09
CA VAL A 512 -22.20 13.30 -2.86
C VAL A 512 -20.99 13.42 -1.93
N THR A 513 -20.02 14.24 -2.28
CA THR A 513 -18.87 14.54 -1.41
C THR A 513 -18.97 15.96 -0.87
N PHE A 514 -18.85 16.14 0.44
CA PHE A 514 -18.76 17.46 1.09
C PHE A 514 -17.32 17.71 1.53
N LEU A 515 -16.74 18.85 1.12
CA LEU A 515 -15.44 19.31 1.57
C LEU A 515 -15.65 20.35 2.67
N MET A 516 -15.46 19.94 3.92
CA MET A 516 -15.86 20.77 5.06
C MET A 516 -14.81 21.82 5.43
N ASP A 517 -13.51 21.54 5.26
CA ASP A 517 -12.47 22.52 5.55
C ASP A 517 -12.55 23.71 4.57
N SER A 518 -12.74 24.91 5.07
CA SER A 518 -12.83 26.14 4.25
C SER A 518 -11.55 26.39 3.42
N ARG A 519 -10.42 25.85 3.86
CA ARG A 519 -9.14 25.93 3.15
C ARG A 519 -9.07 25.09 1.88
N PHE A 520 -10.04 24.19 1.63
CA PHE A 520 -10.10 23.43 0.38
C PHE A 520 -10.20 24.34 -0.84
N ASN A 521 -10.86 25.49 -0.75
CA ASN A 521 -10.94 26.44 -1.86
C ASN A 521 -9.54 26.87 -2.34
N LYS A 522 -8.65 27.23 -1.41
CA LYS A 522 -7.25 27.59 -1.71
C LYS A 522 -6.43 26.38 -2.15
N PHE A 523 -6.62 25.23 -1.51
CA PHE A 523 -5.91 23.98 -1.85
C PHE A 523 -6.22 23.56 -3.30
N ILE A 524 -7.48 23.57 -3.71
CA ILE A 524 -7.92 23.22 -5.07
C ILE A 524 -7.40 24.24 -6.08
N ALA A 525 -7.50 25.54 -5.78
CA ALA A 525 -6.99 26.59 -6.66
C ALA A 525 -5.48 26.44 -6.94
N ASN A 526 -4.69 26.21 -5.90
CA ASN A 526 -3.24 26.02 -5.99
C ASN A 526 -2.83 24.76 -6.77
N ASN A 527 -3.69 23.74 -6.79
CA ASN A 527 -3.43 22.48 -7.48
C ASN A 527 -4.22 22.30 -8.79
N SER A 528 -4.94 23.34 -9.23
CA SER A 528 -5.87 23.25 -10.38
C SER A 528 -5.22 22.77 -11.67
N SER A 529 -3.95 23.10 -11.93
CA SER A 529 -3.20 22.64 -13.11
C SER A 529 -2.93 21.14 -13.11
N LYS A 530 -2.85 20.51 -11.92
CA LYS A 530 -2.57 19.08 -11.73
C LYS A 530 -3.84 18.23 -11.78
N LEU A 531 -4.97 18.81 -11.35
CA LEU A 531 -6.25 18.12 -11.29
C LEU A 531 -6.80 17.82 -12.69
N PRO A 532 -7.27 16.59 -12.95
CA PRO A 532 -7.88 16.24 -14.22
C PRO A 532 -9.21 16.98 -14.42
N LYS A 533 -9.59 17.22 -15.69
CA LYS A 533 -10.80 17.95 -16.06
C LYS A 533 -12.04 17.34 -15.42
N TRP A 534 -12.17 16.01 -15.48
CA TRP A 534 -13.34 15.31 -14.93
C TRP A 534 -13.55 15.56 -13.44
N LEU A 535 -12.48 15.79 -12.68
CA LEU A 535 -12.54 16.12 -11.26
C LEU A 535 -12.93 17.59 -11.05
N LYS A 536 -12.34 18.48 -11.84
CA LYS A 536 -12.68 19.92 -11.79
C LYS A 536 -14.14 20.18 -12.11
N ASP A 537 -14.69 19.49 -13.09
CA ASP A 537 -16.09 19.61 -13.51
C ASP A 537 -17.09 19.15 -12.41
N ALA A 538 -16.64 18.36 -11.42
CA ALA A 538 -17.47 17.87 -10.32
C ALA A 538 -17.61 18.87 -9.14
N PHE A 539 -16.79 19.91 -9.07
CA PHE A 539 -16.86 20.89 -7.98
C PHE A 539 -18.08 21.78 -8.08
N VAL A 540 -18.80 21.94 -6.96
CA VAL A 540 -19.99 22.78 -6.83
C VAL A 540 -19.73 23.84 -5.75
N TYR A 541 -19.64 25.11 -6.16
CA TYR A 541 -19.31 26.26 -5.29
C TYR A 541 -20.56 27.08 -4.87
N LYS A 542 -21.67 26.98 -5.59
CA LYS A 542 -22.90 27.76 -5.37
C LYS A 542 -24.11 26.87 -5.18
#